data_9f815e0c9fcc568e669f729f4d424507
#
_entry.id   9f815e0c9fcc568e669f729f4d424507
#
_cell.length_a   1.000
_cell.length_b   1.000
_cell.length_c   1.000
_cell.angle_alpha   90.00
_cell.angle_beta   90.00
_cell.angle_gamma   90.00
#
_symmetry.space_group_name_H-M   'P 1'
#
loop_
_entity.id
_entity.type
_entity.pdbx_description
1 polymer ?
#
loop_
_entity_poly.entity_id
_entity_poly.type
_entity_poly.pdbx_seq_one_letter_code
_entity_poly.pdbx_strand_id
1 'polypeptide(L)'
;MFQQAFLDLPPIASAHGEVTLPGSKSISNRVLLLAALSHGATEIHDILASDDTQVMRESLKTLGCEITETGTNQLRIVGIGGQLQNKTAKLFLGNAGTAMRPLTAALTLMATTQGGQFEVSGVPRMHERPIGDLVDALRQLGGSVTDLGQAGYPPLRLGDGDTHALQLDAPIAVRGDVSSQFLTALLLALPLVATRDVVIDVVGELISKPYIDITLKLLAQFGVHVQREDWRRFTIPAGSRYTSPGQVFVEADASSASYFIALGALGSTQGITIQGVGLDAIQGDIRFVEAAQRMGADVTGGPNHLCVKRGAWPLKAIDLDCNHIPDAAMTLAVMALYAQGTTTLRNIASWRVKETDRLSAMATELRKLGATVDEGDDYLRITPPATPGEWRPAAIDTYDDHRIAMCFSLAAL
;
A
#
# COMPACT_ATOMS: atom_id res chain seq x y z
N MET A 1 12.65 17.85 0.03
CA MET A 1 11.26 18.07 -0.44
C MET A 1 11.26 19.16 -1.49
N PHE A 2 10.66 18.95 -2.63
CA PHE A 2 10.55 19.99 -3.66
C PHE A 2 9.61 21.08 -3.15
N GLN A 3 10.08 22.32 -3.11
CA GLN A 3 9.29 23.49 -2.68
C GLN A 3 8.58 24.19 -3.86
N GLN A 4 8.39 23.49 -4.98
CA GLN A 4 7.70 24.05 -6.14
C GLN A 4 6.18 23.94 -5.94
N ALA A 5 5.49 25.06 -6.10
CA ALA A 5 4.03 25.11 -6.00
C ALA A 5 3.35 24.39 -7.19
N PHE A 6 4.02 24.31 -8.33
CA PHE A 6 3.55 23.65 -9.55
C PHE A 6 4.73 23.19 -10.41
N LEU A 7 4.47 22.24 -11.32
CA LEU A 7 5.39 21.78 -12.34
C LEU A 7 4.72 21.87 -13.71
N ASP A 8 5.31 22.64 -14.62
CA ASP A 8 4.88 22.65 -16.01
C ASP A 8 5.47 21.43 -16.74
N LEU A 9 4.61 20.64 -17.36
CA LEU A 9 5.00 19.49 -18.19
C LEU A 9 4.83 19.89 -19.66
N PRO A 10 5.91 20.04 -20.43
CA PRO A 10 5.81 20.27 -21.85
C PRO A 10 5.31 19.01 -22.55
N PRO A 11 4.68 19.13 -23.75
CA PRO A 11 4.28 17.96 -24.53
C PRO A 11 5.47 17.03 -24.83
N ILE A 12 5.26 15.74 -24.62
CA ILE A 12 6.26 14.69 -24.86
C ILE A 12 5.91 13.95 -26.16
N ALA A 13 6.77 14.03 -27.15
CA ALA A 13 6.54 13.39 -28.46
C ALA A 13 6.82 11.86 -28.43
N SER A 14 7.81 11.43 -27.67
CA SER A 14 8.20 10.02 -27.55
C SER A 14 8.99 9.78 -26.26
N ALA A 15 9.02 8.50 -25.83
CA ALA A 15 9.80 8.07 -24.69
C ALA A 15 10.54 6.74 -25.04
N HIS A 16 11.77 6.57 -24.54
CA HIS A 16 12.53 5.34 -24.66
C HIS A 16 13.65 5.30 -23.62
N GLY A 17 14.23 4.15 -23.41
CA GLY A 17 15.38 3.95 -22.51
C GLY A 17 15.06 2.98 -21.38
N GLU A 18 15.82 3.11 -20.31
CA GLU A 18 15.76 2.23 -19.15
C GLU A 18 15.48 3.02 -17.87
N VAL A 19 14.70 2.44 -16.98
CA VAL A 19 14.39 2.98 -15.66
C VAL A 19 14.54 1.89 -14.60
N THR A 20 15.19 2.23 -13.49
CA THR A 20 15.19 1.42 -12.27
C THR A 20 14.21 2.04 -11.28
N LEU A 21 13.26 1.24 -10.84
CA LEU A 21 12.21 1.71 -9.94
C LEU A 21 12.68 1.71 -8.48
N PRO A 22 12.12 2.61 -7.64
CA PRO A 22 12.33 2.55 -6.19
C PRO A 22 11.67 1.30 -5.59
N GLY A 23 12.13 0.90 -4.42
CA GLY A 23 11.54 -0.21 -3.67
C GLY A 23 10.06 -0.01 -3.36
N SER A 24 9.33 -1.10 -3.22
CA SER A 24 7.90 -1.07 -2.91
C SER A 24 7.62 -0.49 -1.53
N LYS A 25 6.74 0.54 -1.46
CA LYS A 25 6.29 1.13 -0.20
C LYS A 25 5.62 0.09 0.72
N SER A 26 4.77 -0.72 0.13
CA SER A 26 4.01 -1.74 0.86
C SER A 26 4.90 -2.82 1.46
N ILE A 27 5.95 -3.22 0.76
CA ILE A 27 6.94 -4.18 1.25
C ILE A 27 7.84 -3.49 2.28
N SER A 28 8.37 -2.30 1.98
CA SER A 28 9.29 -1.56 2.86
C SER A 28 8.74 -1.38 4.28
N ASN A 29 7.52 -0.87 4.43
CA ASN A 29 6.94 -0.65 5.76
C ASN A 29 6.68 -1.96 6.52
N ARG A 30 6.30 -3.04 5.82
CA ARG A 30 6.15 -4.36 6.45
C ARG A 30 7.48 -4.93 6.91
N VAL A 31 8.50 -4.85 6.08
CA VAL A 31 9.85 -5.36 6.40
C VAL A 31 10.47 -4.57 7.55
N LEU A 32 10.32 -3.24 7.58
CA LEU A 32 10.76 -2.40 8.71
C LEU A 32 10.16 -2.87 10.02
N LEU A 33 8.84 -3.08 10.05
CA LEU A 33 8.15 -3.52 11.25
C LEU A 33 8.56 -4.94 11.65
N LEU A 34 8.58 -5.89 10.71
CA LEU A 34 8.96 -7.28 10.96
C LEU A 34 10.40 -7.38 11.48
N ALA A 35 11.34 -6.67 10.85
CA ALA A 35 12.74 -6.63 11.30
C ALA A 35 12.86 -6.06 12.71
N ALA A 36 12.14 -4.97 13.01
CA ALA A 36 12.12 -4.35 14.32
C ALA A 36 11.56 -5.25 15.42
N LEU A 37 10.54 -6.05 15.11
CA LEU A 37 9.88 -6.94 16.07
C LEU A 37 10.54 -8.32 16.20
N SER A 38 11.49 -8.66 15.30
CA SER A 38 12.17 -9.95 15.24
C SER A 38 13.19 -10.16 16.33
N HIS A 39 13.56 -11.42 16.55
CA HIS A 39 14.83 -11.77 17.16
C HIS A 39 15.96 -11.72 16.13
N GLY A 40 17.09 -11.10 16.49
CA GLY A 40 18.27 -10.97 15.65
C GLY A 40 18.33 -9.68 14.85
N ALA A 41 19.35 -9.56 14.00
CA ALA A 41 19.56 -8.41 13.15
C ALA A 41 19.18 -8.73 11.69
N THR A 42 18.55 -7.78 11.02
CA THR A 42 18.16 -7.89 9.61
C THR A 42 18.82 -6.80 8.78
N GLU A 43 19.48 -7.16 7.70
CA GLU A 43 19.94 -6.24 6.67
C GLU A 43 18.87 -6.11 5.60
N ILE A 44 18.45 -4.88 5.32
CA ILE A 44 17.39 -4.56 4.36
C ILE A 44 18.03 -3.81 3.21
N HIS A 45 17.84 -4.32 1.99
CA HIS A 45 18.34 -3.74 0.75
C HIS A 45 17.18 -3.19 -0.08
N ASP A 46 17.46 -2.15 -0.87
CA ASP A 46 16.54 -1.51 -1.81
C ASP A 46 15.26 -0.94 -1.16
N ILE A 47 15.38 -0.51 0.11
CA ILE A 47 14.24 0.08 0.82
C ILE A 47 13.82 1.41 0.18
N LEU A 48 12.51 1.63 0.10
CA LEU A 48 11.99 2.90 -0.37
C LEU A 48 12.38 4.05 0.56
N ALA A 49 12.94 5.12 0.00
CA ALA A 49 13.09 6.41 0.68
C ALA A 49 11.84 7.27 0.41
N SER A 50 10.96 7.40 1.40
CA SER A 50 9.73 8.19 1.34
C SER A 50 9.32 8.67 2.72
N ASP A 51 8.38 9.64 2.77
CA ASP A 51 7.81 10.12 4.03
C ASP A 51 7.19 8.96 4.84
N ASP A 52 6.50 8.02 4.18
CA ASP A 52 5.87 6.86 4.84
C ASP A 52 6.90 5.95 5.54
N THR A 53 8.03 5.68 4.90
CA THR A 53 9.09 4.85 5.48
C THR A 53 9.91 5.63 6.52
N GLN A 54 10.03 6.93 6.35
CA GLN A 54 10.71 7.80 7.32
C GLN A 54 9.96 7.83 8.65
N VAL A 55 8.64 8.09 8.65
CA VAL A 55 7.85 8.10 9.89
C VAL A 55 7.81 6.74 10.57
N MET A 56 7.83 5.63 9.81
CA MET A 56 7.97 4.29 10.36
C MET A 56 9.33 4.12 11.07
N ARG A 57 10.43 4.48 10.42
CA ARG A 57 11.80 4.38 10.99
C ARG A 57 11.94 5.21 12.26
N GLU A 58 11.44 6.45 12.25
CA GLU A 58 11.46 7.34 13.42
C GLU A 58 10.65 6.77 14.58
N SER A 59 9.47 6.22 14.29
CA SER A 59 8.63 5.54 15.29
C SER A 59 9.33 4.32 15.89
N LEU A 60 9.93 3.48 15.07
CA LEU A 60 10.67 2.31 15.54
C LEU A 60 11.89 2.69 16.39
N LYS A 61 12.64 3.75 16.03
CA LYS A 61 13.71 4.30 16.86
C LYS A 61 13.19 4.81 18.22
N THR A 62 12.06 5.52 18.20
CA THR A 62 11.40 6.00 19.43
C THR A 62 10.97 4.85 20.33
N LEU A 63 10.59 3.71 19.78
CA LEU A 63 10.26 2.48 20.49
C LEU A 63 11.49 1.71 21.00
N GLY A 64 12.70 2.17 20.69
CA GLY A 64 13.96 1.60 21.18
C GLY A 64 14.66 0.64 20.22
N CYS A 65 14.23 0.58 18.95
CA CYS A 65 14.92 -0.23 17.94
C CYS A 65 16.22 0.45 17.47
N GLU A 66 17.29 -0.32 17.37
CA GLU A 66 18.55 0.13 16.78
C GLU A 66 18.45 0.03 15.24
N ILE A 67 18.50 1.18 14.55
CA ILE A 67 18.44 1.26 13.09
C ILE A 67 19.66 2.04 12.61
N THR A 68 20.50 1.38 11.79
CA THR A 68 21.71 1.94 11.19
C THR A 68 21.59 1.95 9.68
N GLU A 69 21.96 3.06 9.04
CA GLU A 69 22.10 3.14 7.58
C GLU A 69 23.44 2.52 7.17
N THR A 70 23.41 1.53 6.27
CA THR A 70 24.60 0.79 5.84
C THR A 70 25.00 1.13 4.41
N GLY A 71 24.14 1.86 3.67
CA GLY A 71 24.39 2.31 2.30
C GLY A 71 23.17 3.06 1.75
N THR A 72 23.22 3.44 0.48
CA THR A 72 22.07 4.05 -0.20
C THR A 72 20.92 3.05 -0.24
N ASN A 73 19.76 3.42 0.32
CA ASN A 73 18.58 2.55 0.44
C ASN A 73 18.86 1.22 1.15
N GLN A 74 19.83 1.20 2.07
CA GLN A 74 20.19 0.01 2.84
C GLN A 74 20.18 0.33 4.34
N LEU A 75 19.60 -0.57 5.11
CA LEU A 75 19.47 -0.43 6.57
C LEU A 75 19.84 -1.75 7.25
N ARG A 76 20.40 -1.63 8.46
CA ARG A 76 20.52 -2.73 9.41
C ARG A 76 19.64 -2.42 10.62
N ILE A 77 18.75 -3.33 10.97
CA ILE A 77 17.87 -3.22 12.13
C ILE A 77 18.17 -4.36 13.09
N VAL A 78 18.44 -4.02 14.36
CA VAL A 78 18.50 -4.99 15.45
C VAL A 78 17.12 -5.07 16.06
N GLY A 79 16.47 -6.22 15.94
CA GLY A 79 15.10 -6.41 16.41
C GLY A 79 15.01 -6.51 17.94
N ILE A 80 13.87 -6.05 18.48
CA ILE A 80 13.58 -6.07 19.92
C ILE A 80 12.99 -7.40 20.41
N GLY A 81 12.84 -8.40 19.54
CA GLY A 81 12.32 -9.72 19.91
C GLY A 81 10.91 -9.72 20.50
N GLY A 82 10.06 -8.78 20.09
CA GLY A 82 8.71 -8.62 20.62
C GLY A 82 8.64 -8.07 22.04
N GLN A 83 9.72 -7.47 22.57
CA GLN A 83 9.78 -6.87 23.92
C GLN A 83 9.82 -5.35 23.84
N LEU A 84 8.88 -4.67 24.52
CA LEU A 84 8.88 -3.21 24.60
C LEU A 84 10.11 -2.71 25.36
N GLN A 85 10.97 -1.95 24.65
CA GLN A 85 12.11 -1.28 25.30
C GLN A 85 11.64 0.02 25.97
N ASN A 86 10.83 0.81 25.26
CA ASN A 86 10.18 2.01 25.80
C ASN A 86 8.68 1.71 25.97
N LYS A 87 8.16 1.99 27.16
CA LYS A 87 6.76 1.71 27.52
C LYS A 87 5.83 2.90 27.30
N THR A 88 6.36 4.05 26.94
CA THR A 88 5.57 5.26 26.67
C THR A 88 6.16 6.03 25.50
N ALA A 89 5.32 6.42 24.55
CA ALA A 89 5.74 7.27 23.43
C ALA A 89 4.55 7.97 22.78
N LYS A 90 4.83 9.10 22.10
CA LYS A 90 3.93 9.75 21.16
C LYS A 90 4.52 9.59 19.76
N LEU A 91 3.77 8.97 18.86
CA LEU A 91 4.21 8.64 17.53
C LEU A 91 3.39 9.44 16.51
N PHE A 92 4.09 10.24 15.71
CA PHE A 92 3.48 10.95 14.58
C PHE A 92 3.74 10.18 13.29
N LEU A 93 2.68 9.71 12.63
CA LEU A 93 2.75 8.78 11.50
C LEU A 93 2.36 9.42 10.16
N GLY A 94 2.29 10.76 10.11
CA GLY A 94 2.00 11.49 8.88
C GLY A 94 0.68 11.04 8.23
N ASN A 95 0.71 10.76 6.93
CA ASN A 95 -0.40 10.12 6.20
C ASN A 95 -0.13 8.64 5.89
N ALA A 96 0.84 8.01 6.57
CA ALA A 96 1.30 6.65 6.32
C ALA A 96 0.35 5.58 6.88
N GLY A 97 -0.68 5.22 6.14
CA GLY A 97 -1.62 4.16 6.52
C GLY A 97 -0.96 2.79 6.74
N THR A 98 0.12 2.51 6.02
CA THR A 98 0.93 1.29 6.14
C THR A 98 1.81 1.27 7.40
N ALA A 99 1.96 2.38 8.10
CA ALA A 99 2.57 2.48 9.42
C ALA A 99 1.50 2.53 10.53
N MET A 100 0.49 3.39 10.37
CA MET A 100 -0.56 3.63 11.37
C MET A 100 -1.25 2.34 11.82
N ARG A 101 -1.81 1.54 10.88
CA ARG A 101 -2.59 0.35 11.24
C ARG A 101 -1.73 -0.75 11.87
N PRO A 102 -0.59 -1.17 11.29
CA PRO A 102 0.26 -2.20 11.89
C PRO A 102 0.84 -1.80 13.24
N LEU A 103 1.30 -0.55 13.42
CA LEU A 103 1.80 -0.08 14.71
C LEU A 103 0.70 0.00 15.75
N THR A 104 -0.53 0.45 15.39
CA THR A 104 -1.67 0.42 16.29
C THR A 104 -1.92 -0.99 16.82
N ALA A 105 -1.97 -1.99 15.94
CA ALA A 105 -2.20 -3.37 16.36
C ALA A 105 -1.05 -3.92 17.22
N ALA A 106 0.20 -3.81 16.76
CA ALA A 106 1.35 -4.33 17.47
C ALA A 106 1.51 -3.70 18.86
N LEU A 107 1.43 -2.36 18.95
CA LEU A 107 1.59 -1.65 20.21
C LEU A 107 0.42 -1.90 21.16
N THR A 108 -0.82 -2.02 20.67
CA THR A 108 -1.94 -2.37 21.55
C THR A 108 -1.74 -3.73 22.19
N LEU A 109 -1.38 -4.77 21.43
CA LEU A 109 -1.20 -6.12 21.96
C LEU A 109 0.03 -6.21 22.88
N MET A 110 1.13 -5.56 22.51
CA MET A 110 2.34 -5.52 23.35
C MET A 110 2.10 -4.71 24.64
N ALA A 111 1.44 -3.55 24.57
CA ALA A 111 1.10 -2.74 25.74
C ALA A 111 0.16 -3.51 26.69
N THR A 112 -0.83 -4.21 26.14
CA THR A 112 -1.75 -5.03 26.94
C THR A 112 -1.02 -6.13 27.70
N THR A 113 -0.05 -6.80 27.09
CA THR A 113 0.65 -7.95 27.70
C THR A 113 1.88 -7.57 28.54
N GLN A 114 2.48 -6.42 28.28
CA GLN A 114 3.75 -6.02 28.91
C GLN A 114 3.65 -4.74 29.76
N GLY A 115 2.48 -4.09 29.73
CA GLY A 115 2.26 -2.75 30.26
C GLY A 115 2.91 -1.69 29.37
N GLY A 116 2.20 -0.59 29.18
CA GLY A 116 2.68 0.55 28.40
C GLY A 116 1.52 1.42 27.93
N GLN A 117 1.85 2.62 27.46
CA GLN A 117 0.87 3.56 26.94
C GLN A 117 1.46 4.37 25.80
N PHE A 118 0.82 4.35 24.65
CA PHE A 118 1.28 5.02 23.44
C PHE A 118 0.20 5.91 22.87
N GLU A 119 0.57 7.05 22.28
CA GLU A 119 -0.32 7.88 21.48
C GLU A 119 0.14 7.84 20.03
N VAL A 120 -0.80 7.56 19.11
CA VAL A 120 -0.55 7.56 17.67
C VAL A 120 -1.40 8.62 17.00
N SER A 121 -0.78 9.43 16.13
CA SER A 121 -1.46 10.51 15.41
C SER A 121 -0.84 10.71 14.02
N GLY A 122 -1.42 11.60 13.24
CA GLY A 122 -0.92 11.95 11.91
C GLY A 122 -1.38 13.33 11.48
N VAL A 123 -1.26 13.60 10.19
CA VAL A 123 -1.79 14.84 9.56
C VAL A 123 -3.33 14.85 9.58
N PRO A 124 -4.00 16.00 9.33
CA PRO A 124 -5.47 16.07 9.35
C PRO A 124 -6.14 15.00 8.50
N ARG A 125 -5.62 14.70 7.31
CA ARG A 125 -6.17 13.64 6.45
C ARG A 125 -6.11 12.25 7.12
N MET A 126 -5.09 11.94 7.90
CA MET A 126 -5.03 10.66 8.64
C MET A 126 -6.17 10.54 9.66
N HIS A 127 -6.62 11.67 10.22
CA HIS A 127 -7.75 11.70 11.16
C HIS A 127 -9.12 11.51 10.48
N GLU A 128 -9.17 11.51 9.15
CA GLU A 128 -10.35 11.21 8.34
C GLU A 128 -10.34 9.76 7.78
N ARG A 129 -9.23 9.06 7.92
CA ARG A 129 -9.07 7.69 7.40
C ARG A 129 -9.52 6.67 8.46
N PRO A 130 -10.50 5.80 8.16
CA PRO A 130 -11.08 4.91 9.17
C PRO A 130 -10.07 3.90 9.71
N ILE A 131 -10.22 3.60 11.01
CA ILE A 131 -9.46 2.56 11.73
C ILE A 131 -10.35 1.79 12.71
N GLY A 132 -11.63 2.13 12.81
CA GLY A 132 -12.57 1.60 13.80
C GLY A 132 -12.68 0.08 13.78
N ASP A 133 -12.83 -0.53 12.61
CA ASP A 133 -12.93 -2.00 12.50
C ASP A 133 -11.69 -2.73 13.07
N LEU A 134 -10.49 -2.15 12.92
CA LEU A 134 -9.28 -2.68 13.57
C LEU A 134 -9.33 -2.48 15.08
N VAL A 135 -9.75 -1.29 15.54
CA VAL A 135 -9.87 -0.98 16.98
C VAL A 135 -10.88 -1.92 17.65
N ASP A 136 -11.99 -2.20 16.99
CA ASP A 136 -13.01 -3.13 17.51
C ASP A 136 -12.47 -4.56 17.60
N ALA A 137 -11.70 -5.01 16.60
CA ALA A 137 -11.02 -6.30 16.65
C ALA A 137 -9.99 -6.38 17.80
N LEU A 138 -9.23 -5.32 18.04
CA LEU A 138 -8.28 -5.25 19.15
C LEU A 138 -8.99 -5.23 20.52
N ARG A 139 -10.13 -4.54 20.63
CA ARG A 139 -10.97 -4.55 21.85
C ARG A 139 -11.59 -5.92 22.11
N GLN A 140 -11.98 -6.69 21.07
CA GLN A 140 -12.41 -8.08 21.21
C GLN A 140 -11.33 -8.96 21.86
N LEU A 141 -10.06 -8.66 21.60
CA LEU A 141 -8.91 -9.34 22.21
C LEU A 141 -8.61 -8.88 23.65
N GLY A 142 -9.33 -7.90 24.17
CA GLY A 142 -9.05 -7.28 25.48
C GLY A 142 -8.00 -6.18 25.41
N GLY A 143 -7.63 -5.71 24.23
CA GLY A 143 -6.71 -4.60 24.05
C GLY A 143 -7.32 -3.25 24.46
N SER A 144 -6.59 -2.45 25.23
CA SER A 144 -7.01 -1.10 25.64
C SER A 144 -6.70 -0.10 24.53
N VAL A 145 -7.76 0.42 23.88
CA VAL A 145 -7.66 1.47 22.86
C VAL A 145 -8.68 2.56 23.15
N THR A 146 -8.22 3.80 23.26
CA THR A 146 -9.07 4.99 23.49
C THR A 146 -8.99 5.92 22.29
N ASP A 147 -10.15 6.31 21.77
CA ASP A 147 -10.23 7.36 20.75
C ASP A 147 -9.96 8.72 21.44
N LEU A 148 -8.99 9.49 20.93
CA LEU A 148 -8.64 10.81 21.44
C LEU A 148 -9.35 11.94 20.69
N GLY A 149 -10.05 11.61 19.61
CA GLY A 149 -10.84 12.51 18.78
C GLY A 149 -12.15 11.86 18.38
N GLN A 150 -12.43 11.81 17.09
CA GLN A 150 -13.63 11.16 16.56
C GLN A 150 -13.52 9.64 16.73
N ALA A 151 -14.58 9.00 17.23
CA ALA A 151 -14.62 7.55 17.39
C ALA A 151 -14.40 6.82 16.06
N GLY A 152 -13.50 5.81 16.08
CA GLY A 152 -13.15 5.02 14.91
C GLY A 152 -12.11 5.68 13.98
N TYR A 153 -11.50 6.79 14.42
CA TYR A 153 -10.45 7.52 13.67
C TYR A 153 -9.27 7.87 14.57
N PRO A 154 -8.04 7.99 14.02
CA PRO A 154 -6.94 8.59 14.78
C PRO A 154 -7.28 10.07 15.17
N PRO A 155 -6.65 10.63 16.23
CA PRO A 155 -5.60 10.03 17.03
C PRO A 155 -6.13 9.05 18.08
N LEU A 156 -5.26 8.08 18.47
CA LEU A 156 -5.62 7.02 19.41
C LEU A 156 -4.60 6.94 20.56
N ARG A 157 -5.08 6.51 21.74
CA ARG A 157 -4.24 6.04 22.84
C ARG A 157 -4.32 4.52 22.93
N LEU A 158 -3.16 3.85 23.00
CA LEU A 158 -2.98 2.41 23.00
C LEU A 158 -2.36 1.98 24.34
N GLY A 159 -3.03 1.05 25.03
CA GLY A 159 -2.67 0.65 26.37
C GLY A 159 -3.10 1.67 27.45
N ASP A 160 -3.18 1.20 28.68
CA ASP A 160 -3.54 1.98 29.87
C ASP A 160 -2.41 2.05 30.91
N GLY A 161 -1.26 1.43 30.60
CA GLY A 161 -0.11 1.33 31.49
C GLY A 161 -0.01 0.01 32.23
N ASP A 162 -1.12 -0.68 32.41
CA ASP A 162 -1.20 -1.94 33.15
C ASP A 162 -1.09 -3.16 32.20
N THR A 163 -0.87 -4.34 32.80
CA THR A 163 -0.82 -5.60 32.08
C THR A 163 -2.14 -6.34 32.22
N HIS A 164 -2.66 -6.84 31.09
CA HIS A 164 -3.90 -7.58 31.04
C HIS A 164 -3.72 -8.87 30.23
N ALA A 165 -4.57 -9.87 30.53
CA ALA A 165 -4.65 -11.09 29.74
C ALA A 165 -5.42 -10.85 28.46
N LEU A 166 -4.90 -11.37 27.34
CA LEU A 166 -5.62 -11.35 26.07
C LEU A 166 -6.63 -12.49 25.99
N GLN A 167 -7.74 -12.20 25.30
CA GLN A 167 -8.81 -13.16 24.99
C GLN A 167 -8.54 -13.79 23.64
N LEU A 168 -7.85 -14.94 23.63
CA LEU A 168 -7.45 -15.65 22.41
C LEU A 168 -8.28 -16.92 22.14
N ASP A 169 -9.34 -17.15 22.91
CA ASP A 169 -10.13 -18.41 22.87
C ASP A 169 -11.17 -18.44 21.75
N ALA A 170 -11.61 -17.27 21.29
CA ALA A 170 -12.62 -17.14 20.24
C ALA A 170 -12.03 -16.53 18.96
N PRO A 171 -12.56 -16.88 17.78
CA PRO A 171 -12.21 -16.22 16.54
C PRO A 171 -12.44 -14.70 16.60
N ILE A 172 -11.51 -13.93 16.03
CA ILE A 172 -11.56 -12.49 15.92
C ILE A 172 -12.30 -12.14 14.64
N ALA A 173 -13.39 -11.40 14.72
CA ALA A 173 -14.10 -10.90 13.55
C ALA A 173 -13.46 -9.60 13.06
N VAL A 174 -13.12 -9.52 11.76
CA VAL A 174 -12.64 -8.29 11.12
C VAL A 174 -13.32 -8.08 9.78
N ARG A 175 -13.75 -6.84 9.50
CA ARG A 175 -14.33 -6.51 8.21
C ARG A 175 -13.28 -6.48 7.11
N GLY A 176 -13.58 -7.18 5.99
CA GLY A 176 -12.72 -7.26 4.81
C GLY A 176 -13.08 -6.28 3.69
N ASP A 177 -14.27 -5.71 3.73
CA ASP A 177 -14.87 -4.90 2.66
C ASP A 177 -14.58 -3.39 2.74
N VAL A 178 -13.91 -2.94 3.80
CA VAL A 178 -13.48 -1.54 3.99
C VAL A 178 -12.01 -1.35 3.64
N SER A 179 -11.13 -2.16 4.22
CA SER A 179 -9.69 -2.08 3.99
C SER A 179 -8.97 -3.37 4.36
N SER A 180 -8.16 -3.89 3.43
CA SER A 180 -7.25 -5.03 3.72
C SER A 180 -6.18 -4.70 4.76
N GLN A 181 -5.96 -3.42 5.08
CA GLN A 181 -4.97 -3.00 6.09
C GLN A 181 -5.35 -3.44 7.50
N PHE A 182 -6.63 -3.65 7.80
CA PHE A 182 -7.06 -4.12 9.12
C PHE A 182 -6.64 -5.58 9.34
N LEU A 183 -6.94 -6.46 8.38
CA LEU A 183 -6.45 -7.83 8.41
C LEU A 183 -4.92 -7.89 8.39
N THR A 184 -4.26 -7.09 7.54
CA THR A 184 -2.80 -6.98 7.51
C THR A 184 -2.23 -6.64 8.90
N ALA A 185 -2.81 -5.67 9.60
CA ALA A 185 -2.34 -5.23 10.91
C ALA A 185 -2.48 -6.35 11.97
N LEU A 186 -3.59 -7.08 11.97
CA LEU A 186 -3.78 -8.24 12.86
C LEU A 186 -2.80 -9.37 12.55
N LEU A 187 -2.60 -9.70 11.27
CA LEU A 187 -1.64 -10.74 10.84
C LEU A 187 -0.21 -10.41 11.27
N LEU A 188 0.17 -9.11 11.24
CA LEU A 188 1.49 -8.62 11.67
C LEU A 188 1.64 -8.50 13.20
N ALA A 189 0.57 -8.42 13.94
CA ALA A 189 0.64 -8.20 15.39
C ALA A 189 0.44 -9.49 16.21
N LEU A 190 -0.48 -10.36 15.81
CA LEU A 190 -0.86 -11.56 16.57
C LEU A 190 0.27 -12.57 16.81
N PRO A 191 1.26 -12.76 15.91
CA PRO A 191 2.42 -13.62 16.20
C PRO A 191 3.22 -13.22 17.44
N LEU A 192 3.16 -11.95 17.86
CA LEU A 192 3.85 -11.46 19.06
C LEU A 192 3.26 -12.01 20.36
N VAL A 193 2.00 -12.45 20.34
CA VAL A 193 1.20 -12.81 21.52
C VAL A 193 0.49 -14.17 21.40
N ALA A 194 0.72 -14.91 20.33
CA ALA A 194 0.05 -16.19 20.04
C ALA A 194 0.50 -17.30 20.98
N THR A 195 -0.02 -17.35 22.20
CA THR A 195 0.23 -18.45 23.18
C THR A 195 -0.57 -19.73 22.82
N ARG A 196 -1.52 -19.64 21.93
CA ARG A 196 -2.34 -20.70 21.32
C ARG A 196 -2.58 -20.36 19.86
N ASP A 197 -3.24 -21.24 19.12
CA ASP A 197 -3.70 -20.91 17.77
C ASP A 197 -4.70 -19.77 17.85
N VAL A 198 -4.46 -18.70 17.06
CA VAL A 198 -5.33 -17.53 17.01
C VAL A 198 -6.01 -17.45 15.66
N VAL A 199 -7.34 -17.44 15.68
CA VAL A 199 -8.16 -17.46 14.46
C VAL A 199 -8.71 -16.07 14.16
N ILE A 200 -8.61 -15.64 12.91
CA ILE A 200 -9.26 -14.45 12.38
C ILE A 200 -10.31 -14.86 11.36
N ASP A 201 -11.55 -14.43 11.56
CA ASP A 201 -12.64 -14.60 10.59
C ASP A 201 -12.89 -13.27 9.88
N VAL A 202 -12.80 -13.29 8.55
CA VAL A 202 -13.08 -12.14 7.70
C VAL A 202 -14.57 -12.05 7.43
N VAL A 203 -15.17 -10.93 7.82
CA VAL A 203 -16.59 -10.63 7.59
C VAL A 203 -16.72 -9.82 6.30
N GLY A 204 -17.63 -10.24 5.44
CA GLY A 204 -17.83 -9.65 4.12
C GLY A 204 -16.82 -10.15 3.08
N GLU A 205 -16.77 -9.51 1.93
CA GLU A 205 -15.79 -9.83 0.90
C GLU A 205 -14.47 -9.11 1.15
N LEU A 206 -13.37 -9.87 1.16
CA LEU A 206 -12.03 -9.28 1.31
C LEU A 206 -11.63 -8.55 0.03
N ILE A 207 -11.41 -7.25 0.16
CA ILE A 207 -10.89 -6.41 -0.92
C ILE A 207 -9.36 -6.35 -0.90
N SER A 208 -8.75 -6.00 -2.03
CA SER A 208 -7.29 -5.79 -2.15
C SER A 208 -6.49 -7.01 -1.65
N LYS A 209 -6.94 -8.22 -1.98
CA LYS A 209 -6.35 -9.51 -1.62
C LYS A 209 -4.84 -9.61 -1.83
N PRO A 210 -4.25 -9.05 -2.90
CA PRO A 210 -2.81 -9.13 -3.13
C PRO A 210 -1.94 -8.56 -2.01
N TYR A 211 -2.42 -7.55 -1.26
CA TYR A 211 -1.68 -7.02 -0.11
C TYR A 211 -1.64 -7.99 1.07
N ILE A 212 -2.63 -8.88 1.18
CA ILE A 212 -2.60 -9.96 2.15
C ILE A 212 -1.59 -11.03 1.71
N ASP A 213 -1.52 -11.37 0.43
CA ASP A 213 -0.50 -12.31 -0.09
C ASP A 213 0.92 -11.79 0.17
N ILE A 214 1.20 -10.49 -0.07
CA ILE A 214 2.47 -9.88 0.31
C ILE A 214 2.75 -10.08 1.80
N THR A 215 1.75 -9.83 2.65
CA THR A 215 1.89 -9.97 4.10
C THR A 215 2.23 -11.41 4.48
N LEU A 216 1.50 -12.39 3.97
CA LEU A 216 1.73 -13.81 4.26
C LEU A 216 3.12 -14.29 3.81
N LYS A 217 3.57 -13.87 2.62
CA LYS A 217 4.91 -14.19 2.12
C LYS A 217 6.01 -13.60 2.99
N LEU A 218 5.87 -12.34 3.42
CA LEU A 218 6.84 -11.70 4.32
C LEU A 218 6.82 -12.34 5.71
N LEU A 219 5.65 -12.67 6.26
CA LEU A 219 5.54 -13.41 7.52
C LEU A 219 6.31 -14.74 7.45
N ALA A 220 6.16 -15.49 6.35
CA ALA A 220 6.88 -16.75 6.14
C ALA A 220 8.40 -16.56 6.09
N GLN A 221 8.91 -15.47 5.47
CA GLN A 221 10.33 -15.12 5.47
C GLN A 221 10.86 -14.86 6.89
N PHE A 222 10.03 -14.29 7.77
CA PHE A 222 10.35 -14.05 9.17
C PHE A 222 9.95 -15.20 10.11
N GLY A 223 9.70 -16.40 9.56
CA GLY A 223 9.48 -17.64 10.30
C GLY A 223 8.05 -17.89 10.77
N VAL A 224 7.07 -17.11 10.33
CA VAL A 224 5.66 -17.28 10.72
C VAL A 224 4.83 -17.76 9.53
N HIS A 225 4.30 -18.97 9.63
CA HIS A 225 3.48 -19.60 8.58
C HIS A 225 2.01 -19.60 8.99
N VAL A 226 1.26 -18.61 8.49
CA VAL A 226 -0.18 -18.50 8.72
C VAL A 226 -0.93 -19.50 7.85
N GLN A 227 -1.84 -20.27 8.45
CA GLN A 227 -2.76 -21.13 7.72
C GLN A 227 -3.92 -20.31 7.20
N ARG A 228 -4.38 -20.59 5.98
CA ARG A 228 -5.48 -19.86 5.34
C ARG A 228 -6.52 -20.84 4.78
N GLU A 229 -7.78 -20.58 5.11
CA GLU A 229 -8.94 -21.21 4.49
C GLU A 229 -9.60 -20.19 3.56
N ASP A 230 -9.30 -20.29 2.26
CA ASP A 230 -9.66 -19.30 1.24
C ASP A 230 -9.26 -17.87 1.64
N TRP A 231 -10.20 -16.92 1.56
CA TRP A 231 -10.03 -15.52 1.97
C TRP A 231 -10.90 -15.16 3.17
N ARG A 232 -11.39 -16.17 3.90
CA ARG A 232 -12.37 -16.04 4.97
C ARG A 232 -11.79 -16.30 6.35
N ARG A 233 -10.80 -17.19 6.46
CA ARG A 233 -10.22 -17.55 7.75
C ARG A 233 -8.72 -17.64 7.69
N PHE A 234 -8.07 -17.09 8.72
CA PHE A 234 -6.62 -17.11 8.88
C PHE A 234 -6.30 -17.60 10.29
N THR A 235 -5.37 -18.55 10.40
CA THR A 235 -4.95 -19.08 11.71
C THR A 235 -3.47 -18.83 11.90
N ILE A 236 -3.12 -18.11 12.97
CA ILE A 236 -1.76 -17.89 13.43
C ILE A 236 -1.43 -19.01 14.40
N PRO A 237 -0.41 -19.86 14.14
CA PRO A 237 -0.08 -20.98 14.99
C PRO A 237 0.41 -20.55 16.38
N ALA A 238 0.11 -21.37 17.38
CA ALA A 238 0.63 -21.23 18.74
C ALA A 238 2.16 -21.14 18.76
N GLY A 239 2.71 -20.27 19.61
CA GLY A 239 4.15 -20.09 19.73
C GLY A 239 4.84 -19.38 18.57
N SER A 240 4.06 -18.82 17.62
CA SER A 240 4.61 -18.00 16.53
C SER A 240 5.53 -16.91 17.08
N ARG A 241 6.68 -16.71 16.42
CA ARG A 241 7.67 -15.68 16.77
C ARG A 241 8.40 -15.25 15.53
N TYR A 242 8.74 -13.98 15.48
CA TYR A 242 9.57 -13.45 14.40
C TYR A 242 11.03 -13.74 14.61
N THR A 243 11.66 -14.30 13.60
CA THR A 243 13.11 -14.53 13.53
C THR A 243 13.63 -13.82 12.28
N SER A 244 14.72 -13.08 12.45
CA SER A 244 15.37 -12.41 11.31
C SER A 244 15.83 -13.44 10.28
N PRO A 245 15.57 -13.24 8.98
CA PRO A 245 16.14 -14.05 7.90
C PRO A 245 17.60 -13.68 7.59
N GLY A 246 18.20 -12.74 8.32
CA GLY A 246 19.52 -12.18 8.06
C GLY A 246 19.50 -11.06 7.04
N GLN A 247 18.98 -11.30 5.85
CA GLN A 247 18.89 -10.31 4.76
C GLN A 247 17.50 -10.33 4.11
N VAL A 248 17.03 -9.16 3.68
CA VAL A 248 15.81 -8.99 2.90
C VAL A 248 16.05 -7.99 1.77
N PHE A 249 15.66 -8.36 0.56
CA PHE A 249 15.65 -7.47 -0.61
C PHE A 249 14.22 -7.03 -0.88
N VAL A 250 14.01 -5.70 -0.92
CA VAL A 250 12.71 -5.12 -1.22
C VAL A 250 12.53 -5.07 -2.73
N GLU A 251 11.51 -5.77 -3.26
CA GLU A 251 11.19 -5.66 -4.69
C GLU A 251 10.89 -4.21 -5.07
N ALA A 252 11.21 -3.85 -6.31
CA ALA A 252 10.79 -2.58 -6.89
C ALA A 252 9.26 -2.47 -6.94
N ASP A 253 8.74 -1.26 -6.84
CA ASP A 253 7.29 -0.99 -6.69
C ASP A 253 6.52 -1.27 -7.97
N ALA A 254 5.70 -2.32 -8.00
CA ALA A 254 4.88 -2.70 -9.14
C ALA A 254 3.77 -1.67 -9.45
N SER A 255 3.28 -0.93 -8.45
CA SER A 255 2.36 0.17 -8.70
C SER A 255 3.06 1.31 -9.46
N SER A 256 4.33 1.61 -9.10
CA SER A 256 5.15 2.59 -9.82
C SER A 256 5.49 2.13 -11.23
N ALA A 257 5.65 0.81 -11.45
CA ALA A 257 5.84 0.25 -12.79
C ALA A 257 4.69 0.62 -13.73
N SER A 258 3.45 0.74 -13.23
CA SER A 258 2.28 1.07 -14.04
C SER A 258 2.45 2.37 -14.82
N TYR A 259 3.11 3.39 -14.24
CA TYR A 259 3.35 4.67 -14.91
C TYR A 259 4.27 4.50 -16.13
N PHE A 260 5.33 3.72 -15.99
CA PHE A 260 6.30 3.48 -17.07
C PHE A 260 5.77 2.46 -18.10
N ILE A 261 4.94 1.51 -17.67
CA ILE A 261 4.19 0.64 -18.59
C ILE A 261 3.24 1.48 -19.45
N ALA A 262 2.50 2.40 -18.84
CA ALA A 262 1.63 3.32 -19.57
C ALA A 262 2.45 4.25 -20.49
N LEU A 263 3.56 4.84 -19.99
CA LEU A 263 4.45 5.66 -20.79
C LEU A 263 4.96 4.91 -22.03
N GLY A 264 5.36 3.64 -21.88
CA GLY A 264 5.76 2.77 -22.97
C GLY A 264 4.65 2.50 -23.99
N ALA A 265 3.45 2.18 -23.49
CA ALA A 265 2.27 1.91 -24.30
C ALA A 265 1.79 3.15 -25.09
N LEU A 266 1.91 4.34 -24.50
CA LEU A 266 1.46 5.60 -25.08
C LEU A 266 2.52 6.27 -25.98
N GLY A 267 3.76 6.30 -25.55
CA GLY A 267 4.83 7.16 -26.11
C GLY A 267 6.01 6.42 -26.73
N SER A 268 6.14 5.08 -26.63
CA SER A 268 7.36 4.41 -27.05
C SER A 268 7.21 3.47 -28.23
N THR A 269 7.94 3.74 -29.31
CA THR A 269 8.11 2.79 -30.44
C THR A 269 9.39 1.95 -30.29
N GLN A 270 10.38 2.44 -29.58
CA GLN A 270 11.67 1.75 -29.35
C GLN A 270 11.64 0.81 -28.14
N GLY A 271 10.85 1.15 -27.14
CA GLY A 271 10.69 0.41 -25.90
C GLY A 271 11.21 1.17 -24.68
N ILE A 272 10.57 0.92 -23.55
CA ILE A 272 11.03 1.29 -22.22
C ILE A 272 11.31 0.01 -21.46
N THR A 273 12.54 -0.13 -20.96
CA THR A 273 12.94 -1.23 -20.08
C THR A 273 12.77 -0.78 -18.62
N ILE A 274 12.02 -1.54 -17.85
CA ILE A 274 11.75 -1.30 -16.43
C ILE A 274 12.48 -2.37 -15.64
N GLN A 275 13.44 -1.98 -14.80
CA GLN A 275 14.25 -2.89 -13.98
C GLN A 275 13.72 -3.00 -12.55
N GLY A 276 14.01 -4.13 -11.91
CA GLY A 276 13.72 -4.39 -10.51
C GLY A 276 12.33 -4.98 -10.24
N VAL A 277 11.50 -5.14 -11.27
CA VAL A 277 10.19 -5.81 -11.19
C VAL A 277 9.96 -6.66 -12.43
N GLY A 278 9.45 -7.87 -12.27
CA GLY A 278 9.20 -8.80 -13.36
C GLY A 278 7.81 -9.42 -13.28
N LEU A 279 7.51 -10.31 -14.23
CA LEU A 279 6.19 -10.94 -14.36
C LEU A 279 5.83 -11.87 -13.18
N ASP A 280 6.81 -12.27 -12.38
CA ASP A 280 6.69 -13.14 -11.20
C ASP A 280 6.73 -12.38 -9.86
N ALA A 281 6.67 -11.03 -9.89
CA ALA A 281 6.66 -10.21 -8.69
C ALA A 281 5.57 -10.63 -7.71
N ILE A 282 5.87 -10.56 -6.40
CA ILE A 282 4.88 -10.93 -5.36
C ILE A 282 3.76 -9.89 -5.21
N GLN A 283 3.92 -8.72 -5.79
CA GLN A 283 3.00 -7.61 -5.73
C GLN A 283 1.86 -7.80 -6.75
N GLY A 284 0.61 -7.74 -6.28
CA GLY A 284 -0.55 -7.93 -7.17
C GLY A 284 -0.65 -6.90 -8.30
N ASP A 285 -0.14 -5.70 -8.09
CA ASP A 285 -0.17 -4.62 -9.09
C ASP A 285 0.63 -4.96 -10.37
N ILE A 286 1.48 -6.00 -10.36
CA ILE A 286 2.12 -6.52 -11.59
C ILE A 286 1.09 -6.97 -12.64
N ARG A 287 -0.12 -7.36 -12.21
CA ARG A 287 -1.23 -7.70 -13.11
C ARG A 287 -1.75 -6.52 -13.94
N PHE A 288 -1.24 -5.32 -13.66
CA PHE A 288 -1.43 -4.17 -14.55
C PHE A 288 -0.92 -4.46 -15.97
N VAL A 289 0.11 -5.31 -16.12
CA VAL A 289 0.61 -5.78 -17.43
C VAL A 289 -0.53 -6.39 -18.25
N GLU A 290 -1.34 -7.27 -17.64
CA GLU A 290 -2.49 -7.91 -18.32
C GLU A 290 -3.51 -6.86 -18.81
N ALA A 291 -3.79 -5.87 -17.96
CA ALA A 291 -4.73 -4.79 -18.30
C ALA A 291 -4.18 -3.90 -19.44
N ALA A 292 -2.92 -3.51 -19.37
CA ALA A 292 -2.26 -2.72 -20.42
C ALA A 292 -2.22 -3.48 -21.76
N GLN A 293 -1.94 -4.79 -21.75
CA GLN A 293 -1.98 -5.64 -22.94
C GLN A 293 -3.40 -5.72 -23.53
N ARG A 294 -4.44 -5.84 -22.70
CA ARG A 294 -5.83 -5.79 -23.15
C ARG A 294 -6.18 -4.46 -23.81
N MET A 295 -5.62 -3.35 -23.34
CA MET A 295 -5.75 -2.02 -23.99
C MET A 295 -4.91 -1.91 -25.27
N GLY A 296 -3.97 -2.83 -25.51
CA GLY A 296 -3.18 -2.88 -26.74
C GLY A 296 -1.71 -2.57 -26.59
N ALA A 297 -1.15 -2.49 -25.37
CA ALA A 297 0.27 -2.37 -25.15
C ALA A 297 1.02 -3.65 -25.56
N ASP A 298 2.23 -3.50 -26.10
CA ASP A 298 3.16 -4.60 -26.31
C ASP A 298 4.11 -4.69 -25.12
N VAL A 299 3.89 -5.69 -24.26
CA VAL A 299 4.66 -5.90 -23.03
C VAL A 299 5.28 -7.29 -23.05
N THR A 300 6.59 -7.33 -22.88
CA THR A 300 7.38 -8.55 -22.66
C THR A 300 8.18 -8.39 -21.36
N GLY A 301 8.71 -9.47 -20.82
CA GLY A 301 9.52 -9.38 -19.61
C GLY A 301 10.01 -10.74 -19.12
N GLY A 302 10.76 -10.71 -18.03
CA GLY A 302 11.32 -11.83 -17.30
C GLY A 302 11.15 -11.67 -15.79
N PRO A 303 11.93 -12.39 -14.99
CA PRO A 303 11.79 -12.37 -13.53
C PRO A 303 12.05 -11.00 -12.89
N ASN A 304 12.89 -10.17 -13.47
CA ASN A 304 13.33 -8.91 -12.84
C ASN A 304 13.29 -7.70 -13.78
N HIS A 305 12.63 -7.80 -14.93
CA HIS A 305 12.47 -6.68 -15.85
C HIS A 305 11.23 -6.82 -16.71
N LEU A 306 10.76 -5.68 -17.20
CA LEU A 306 9.73 -5.57 -18.23
C LEU A 306 10.25 -4.71 -19.38
N CYS A 307 9.80 -4.99 -20.60
CA CYS A 307 10.03 -4.15 -21.76
C CYS A 307 8.66 -3.80 -22.38
N VAL A 308 8.38 -2.51 -22.57
CA VAL A 308 7.07 -2.03 -22.99
C VAL A 308 7.18 -1.13 -24.20
N LYS A 309 6.36 -1.40 -25.21
CA LYS A 309 6.25 -0.61 -26.45
C LYS A 309 4.80 -0.27 -26.74
N ARG A 310 4.62 0.75 -27.57
CA ARG A 310 3.34 1.01 -28.21
C ARG A 310 2.96 -0.17 -29.13
N GLY A 311 1.80 -0.75 -28.87
CA GLY A 311 1.20 -1.77 -29.74
C GLY A 311 0.07 -1.16 -30.57
N ALA A 312 -1.20 -1.52 -30.27
CA ALA A 312 -2.34 -0.96 -30.95
C ALA A 312 -2.52 0.54 -30.64
N TRP A 313 -2.90 1.32 -31.67
CA TRP A 313 -3.18 2.74 -31.51
C TRP A 313 -4.39 3.17 -32.35
N PRO A 314 -5.35 3.95 -31.84
CA PRO A 314 -5.51 4.27 -30.38
C PRO A 314 -5.63 3.03 -29.52
N LEU A 315 -5.50 3.19 -28.20
CA LEU A 315 -5.72 2.10 -27.25
C LEU A 315 -7.18 1.61 -27.35
N LYS A 316 -7.44 0.40 -26.89
CA LYS A 316 -8.78 -0.18 -26.78
C LYS A 316 -9.36 0.13 -25.40
N ALA A 317 -10.61 0.55 -25.36
CA ALA A 317 -11.36 0.64 -24.11
C ALA A 317 -11.57 -0.76 -23.50
N ILE A 318 -11.55 -0.83 -22.18
CA ILE A 318 -11.76 -2.06 -21.43
C ILE A 318 -12.80 -1.87 -20.31
N ASP A 319 -13.45 -2.97 -19.93
CA ASP A 319 -14.22 -3.10 -18.70
C ASP A 319 -13.45 -4.06 -17.79
N LEU A 320 -13.03 -3.58 -16.60
CA LEU A 320 -12.13 -4.30 -15.72
C LEU A 320 -12.58 -4.21 -14.26
N ASP A 321 -12.54 -5.37 -13.58
CA ASP A 321 -12.55 -5.46 -12.12
C ASP A 321 -11.12 -5.17 -11.60
N CYS A 322 -10.97 -4.07 -10.87
CA CYS A 322 -9.68 -3.56 -10.41
C CYS A 322 -9.30 -4.01 -8.98
N ASN A 323 -10.06 -4.92 -8.36
CA ASN A 323 -9.79 -5.38 -6.99
C ASN A 323 -8.37 -5.97 -6.82
N HIS A 324 -7.78 -6.52 -7.89
CA HIS A 324 -6.45 -7.11 -7.87
C HIS A 324 -5.31 -6.12 -8.16
N ILE A 325 -5.61 -4.92 -8.65
CA ILE A 325 -4.64 -3.87 -8.98
C ILE A 325 -5.11 -2.50 -8.46
N PRO A 326 -5.54 -2.40 -7.19
CA PRO A 326 -6.30 -1.25 -6.72
C PRO A 326 -5.54 0.08 -6.81
N ASP A 327 -4.23 0.07 -6.67
CA ASP A 327 -3.41 1.28 -6.76
C ASP A 327 -2.95 1.56 -8.20
N ALA A 328 -2.58 0.53 -8.98
CA ALA A 328 -2.17 0.68 -10.37
C ALA A 328 -3.34 1.04 -11.30
N ALA A 329 -4.57 0.69 -10.95
CA ALA A 329 -5.77 1.00 -11.75
C ALA A 329 -5.98 2.51 -12.01
N MET A 330 -5.43 3.39 -11.16
CA MET A 330 -5.46 4.84 -11.41
C MET A 330 -4.75 5.20 -12.72
N THR A 331 -3.68 4.50 -13.04
CA THR A 331 -2.96 4.67 -14.31
C THR A 331 -3.84 4.31 -15.52
N LEU A 332 -4.68 3.26 -15.41
CA LEU A 332 -5.64 2.89 -16.47
C LEU A 332 -6.66 3.99 -16.72
N ALA A 333 -7.06 4.73 -15.68
CA ALA A 333 -8.00 5.83 -15.83
C ALA A 333 -7.44 6.95 -16.71
N VAL A 334 -6.14 7.23 -16.62
CA VAL A 334 -5.48 8.19 -17.52
C VAL A 334 -5.23 7.58 -18.91
N MET A 335 -4.84 6.30 -18.99
CA MET A 335 -4.72 5.60 -20.28
C MET A 335 -6.04 5.58 -21.05
N ALA A 336 -7.19 5.63 -20.37
CA ALA A 336 -8.51 5.71 -21.00
C ALA A 336 -8.70 6.95 -21.87
N LEU A 337 -7.98 8.06 -21.60
CA LEU A 337 -7.97 9.26 -22.45
C LEU A 337 -7.48 8.96 -23.88
N TYR A 338 -6.64 7.96 -24.04
CA TYR A 338 -6.01 7.54 -25.29
C TYR A 338 -6.71 6.34 -25.94
N ALA A 339 -7.85 5.91 -25.37
CA ALA A 339 -8.57 4.73 -25.85
C ALA A 339 -9.70 5.10 -26.79
N GLN A 340 -10.07 4.16 -27.67
CA GLN A 340 -11.27 4.25 -28.46
C GLN A 340 -12.44 3.59 -27.71
N GLY A 341 -13.44 4.39 -27.32
CA GLY A 341 -14.61 3.93 -26.56
C GLY A 341 -14.54 4.24 -25.07
N THR A 342 -15.51 3.75 -24.32
CA THR A 342 -15.64 3.99 -22.87
C THR A 342 -14.94 2.90 -22.07
N THR A 343 -13.95 3.30 -21.25
CA THR A 343 -13.31 2.40 -20.29
C THR A 343 -14.08 2.42 -18.96
N THR A 344 -14.34 1.25 -18.39
CA THR A 344 -15.00 1.09 -17.10
C THR A 344 -14.06 0.40 -16.13
N LEU A 345 -13.79 1.06 -14.98
CA LEU A 345 -13.02 0.51 -13.87
C LEU A 345 -13.97 0.26 -12.70
N ARG A 346 -14.05 -0.97 -12.21
CA ARG A 346 -14.99 -1.42 -11.17
C ARG A 346 -14.26 -1.93 -9.94
N ASN A 347 -14.98 -2.04 -8.82
CA ASN A 347 -14.49 -2.51 -7.52
C ASN A 347 -13.34 -1.63 -6.98
N ILE A 348 -13.51 -0.31 -7.07
CA ILE A 348 -12.55 0.70 -6.62
C ILE A 348 -13.06 1.54 -5.44
N ALA A 349 -14.06 1.08 -4.69
CA ALA A 349 -14.60 1.79 -3.52
C ALA A 349 -13.51 2.17 -2.50
N SER A 350 -12.47 1.33 -2.35
CA SER A 350 -11.33 1.61 -1.46
C SER A 350 -10.58 2.90 -1.78
N TRP A 351 -10.71 3.45 -2.98
CA TRP A 351 -10.08 4.71 -3.37
C TRP A 351 -10.57 5.91 -2.56
N ARG A 352 -11.80 5.86 -2.04
CA ARG A 352 -12.37 6.96 -1.25
C ARG A 352 -11.70 7.19 0.11
N VAL A 353 -11.05 6.15 0.66
CA VAL A 353 -10.43 6.17 2.01
C VAL A 353 -8.90 6.13 1.98
N LYS A 354 -8.31 6.43 0.83
CA LYS A 354 -6.84 6.48 0.65
C LYS A 354 -6.27 7.84 1.06
N GLU A 355 -5.10 8.19 0.54
CA GLU A 355 -4.40 9.45 0.79
C GLU A 355 -5.26 10.68 0.49
N THR A 356 -6.12 10.58 -0.52
CA THR A 356 -7.26 11.46 -0.79
C THR A 356 -8.50 10.62 -1.12
N ASP A 357 -9.66 11.23 -1.38
CA ASP A 357 -10.73 10.57 -2.14
C ASP A 357 -10.30 10.50 -3.61
N ARG A 358 -9.56 9.43 -3.95
CA ARG A 358 -8.97 9.22 -5.27
C ARG A 358 -10.02 9.11 -6.36
N LEU A 359 -11.20 8.57 -6.05
CA LEU A 359 -12.26 8.38 -7.01
C LEU A 359 -12.78 9.73 -7.49
N SER A 360 -13.13 10.61 -6.55
CA SER A 360 -13.58 11.97 -6.85
C SER A 360 -12.47 12.83 -7.49
N ALA A 361 -11.23 12.72 -6.99
CA ALA A 361 -10.08 13.43 -7.56
C ALA A 361 -9.83 13.03 -9.02
N MET A 362 -9.74 11.73 -9.32
CA MET A 362 -9.55 11.23 -10.69
C MET A 362 -10.67 11.71 -11.62
N ALA A 363 -11.94 11.61 -11.19
CA ALA A 363 -13.07 12.06 -11.98
C ALA A 363 -13.01 13.56 -12.30
N THR A 364 -12.65 14.36 -11.29
CA THR A 364 -12.52 15.82 -11.43
C THR A 364 -11.42 16.19 -12.42
N GLU A 365 -10.24 15.61 -12.27
CA GLU A 365 -9.10 15.97 -13.10
C GLU A 365 -9.23 15.45 -14.55
N LEU A 366 -9.81 14.27 -14.75
CA LEU A 366 -10.12 13.77 -16.09
C LEU A 366 -11.13 14.66 -16.84
N ARG A 367 -12.12 15.22 -16.13
CA ARG A 367 -13.09 16.16 -16.72
C ARG A 367 -12.43 17.47 -17.16
N LYS A 368 -11.40 17.95 -16.45
CA LYS A 368 -10.62 19.15 -16.87
C LYS A 368 -9.94 18.93 -18.23
N LEU A 369 -9.49 17.70 -18.51
CA LEU A 369 -8.90 17.31 -19.80
C LEU A 369 -9.93 17.06 -20.89
N GLY A 370 -11.23 17.19 -20.60
CA GLY A 370 -12.31 17.07 -21.56
C GLY A 370 -12.94 15.68 -21.66
N ALA A 371 -12.59 14.73 -20.80
CA ALA A 371 -13.26 13.45 -20.74
C ALA A 371 -14.68 13.57 -20.15
N THR A 372 -15.59 12.74 -20.62
CA THR A 372 -16.88 12.51 -19.96
C THR A 372 -16.69 11.41 -18.93
N VAL A 373 -16.93 11.71 -17.65
CA VAL A 373 -16.73 10.76 -16.56
C VAL A 373 -18.04 10.58 -15.78
N ASP A 374 -18.49 9.31 -15.72
CA ASP A 374 -19.56 8.86 -14.84
C ASP A 374 -18.90 8.22 -13.61
N GLU A 375 -19.13 8.82 -12.44
CA GLU A 375 -18.56 8.47 -11.16
C GLU A 375 -19.63 7.82 -10.28
N GLY A 376 -19.40 6.57 -9.86
CA GLY A 376 -20.25 5.88 -8.90
C GLY A 376 -19.60 5.71 -7.53
N ASP A 377 -20.18 4.87 -6.69
CA ASP A 377 -19.64 4.60 -5.34
C ASP A 377 -18.34 3.79 -5.40
N ASP A 378 -18.23 2.90 -6.39
CA ASP A 378 -17.14 1.93 -6.55
C ASP A 378 -16.63 1.79 -7.99
N TYR A 379 -17.01 2.71 -8.89
CA TYR A 379 -16.59 2.65 -10.29
C TYR A 379 -16.34 4.02 -10.91
N LEU A 380 -15.56 4.01 -12.00
CA LEU A 380 -15.43 5.11 -12.95
C LEU A 380 -15.69 4.58 -14.38
N ARG A 381 -16.54 5.30 -15.13
CA ARG A 381 -16.68 5.14 -16.58
C ARG A 381 -16.11 6.38 -17.25
N ILE A 382 -15.13 6.18 -18.12
CA ILE A 382 -14.35 7.25 -18.72
C ILE A 382 -14.49 7.16 -20.22
N THR A 383 -15.13 8.15 -20.83
CA THR A 383 -15.22 8.32 -22.28
C THR A 383 -14.25 9.45 -22.66
N PRO A 384 -13.23 9.18 -23.48
CA PRO A 384 -12.25 10.19 -23.88
C PRO A 384 -12.90 11.30 -24.72
N PRO A 385 -12.21 12.46 -24.91
CA PRO A 385 -12.57 13.43 -25.93
C PRO A 385 -12.67 12.81 -27.33
N ALA A 386 -13.36 13.47 -28.24
CA ALA A 386 -13.64 12.94 -29.60
C ALA A 386 -12.37 12.55 -30.37
N THR A 387 -11.26 13.24 -30.14
CA THR A 387 -9.95 12.91 -30.70
C THR A 387 -9.03 12.49 -29.56
N PRO A 388 -8.64 11.21 -29.43
CA PRO A 388 -7.69 10.76 -28.43
C PRO A 388 -6.32 11.47 -28.57
N GLY A 389 -5.82 11.99 -27.45
CA GLY A 389 -4.55 12.75 -27.42
C GLY A 389 -4.71 14.24 -27.69
N GLU A 390 -5.90 14.73 -28.03
CA GLU A 390 -6.19 16.14 -28.18
C GLU A 390 -7.06 16.66 -27.03
N TRP A 391 -6.41 17.09 -25.96
CA TRP A 391 -7.08 17.77 -24.84
C TRP A 391 -6.53 19.17 -24.61
N ARG A 392 -7.30 19.96 -23.88
CA ARG A 392 -6.91 21.32 -23.52
C ARG A 392 -5.84 21.27 -22.43
N PRO A 393 -4.81 22.14 -22.48
CA PRO A 393 -3.94 22.35 -21.34
C PRO A 393 -4.78 22.65 -20.09
N ALA A 394 -4.49 21.97 -18.99
CA ALA A 394 -5.22 22.14 -17.75
C ALA A 394 -4.27 22.12 -16.56
N ALA A 395 -4.61 22.87 -15.51
CA ALA A 395 -3.95 22.75 -14.22
C ALA A 395 -4.55 21.57 -13.46
N ILE A 396 -3.74 20.56 -13.21
CA ILE A 396 -4.11 19.36 -12.47
C ILE A 396 -3.77 19.55 -11.00
N ASP A 397 -4.77 19.43 -10.14
CA ASP A 397 -4.55 19.39 -8.70
C ASP A 397 -4.11 17.99 -8.26
N THR A 398 -3.06 17.90 -7.45
CA THR A 398 -2.49 16.62 -7.03
C THR A 398 -3.06 16.11 -5.70
N TYR A 399 -3.79 16.93 -4.98
CA TYR A 399 -4.48 16.57 -3.72
C TYR A 399 -3.52 15.99 -2.65
N ASP A 400 -2.26 16.41 -2.66
CA ASP A 400 -1.20 15.85 -1.82
C ASP A 400 -1.09 14.31 -1.95
N ASP A 401 -1.43 13.77 -3.14
CA ASP A 401 -1.37 12.35 -3.47
C ASP A 401 -0.41 12.12 -4.64
N HIS A 402 0.69 11.42 -4.34
CA HIS A 402 1.73 11.09 -5.32
C HIS A 402 1.19 10.31 -6.54
N ARG A 403 0.12 9.50 -6.37
CA ARG A 403 -0.45 8.72 -7.49
C ARG A 403 -1.23 9.61 -8.45
N ILE A 404 -1.95 10.61 -7.95
CA ILE A 404 -2.61 11.60 -8.82
C ILE A 404 -1.54 12.31 -9.66
N ALA A 405 -0.47 12.81 -9.01
CA ALA A 405 0.62 13.48 -9.71
C ALA A 405 1.25 12.60 -10.81
N MET A 406 1.61 11.36 -10.46
CA MET A 406 2.27 10.44 -11.40
C MET A 406 1.35 9.99 -12.54
N CYS A 407 0.08 9.69 -12.26
CA CYS A 407 -0.86 9.28 -13.31
C CYS A 407 -1.08 10.41 -14.32
N PHE A 408 -1.39 11.62 -13.86
CA PHE A 408 -1.68 12.73 -14.75
C PHE A 408 -0.45 13.29 -15.48
N SER A 409 0.78 12.99 -15.04
CA SER A 409 1.98 13.30 -15.83
C SER A 409 1.97 12.64 -17.21
N LEU A 410 1.25 11.52 -17.38
CA LEU A 410 1.08 10.81 -18.65
C LEU A 410 0.21 11.59 -19.66
N ALA A 411 -0.55 12.58 -19.22
CA ALA A 411 -1.34 13.43 -20.11
C ALA A 411 -0.48 14.42 -20.91
N ALA A 412 0.83 14.47 -20.66
CA ALA A 412 1.79 15.23 -21.44
C ALA A 412 2.23 14.56 -22.76
N LEU A 413 1.74 13.34 -23.07
CA LEU A 413 2.08 12.56 -24.27
C LEU A 413 1.22 12.92 -25.49
#